data_0b0be9d8da9bf4b95391be40bf594183
#
_entry.id   0b0be9d8da9bf4b95391be40bf594183
#
_cell.length_a   1.000
_cell.length_b   1.000
_cell.length_c   1.000
_cell.angle_alpha   90.00
_cell.angle_beta   90.00
_cell.angle_gamma   90.00
#
_symmetry.space_group_name_H-M   'P 1'
#
loop_
_entity.id
_entity.type
_entity.pdbx_description
1 polymer ?
#
loop_
_entity_poly.entity_id
_entity_poly.type
_entity_poly.pdbx_seq_one_letter_code
_entity_poly.pdbx_strand_id
1 'polypeptide(L)'
;FFVDQLREGQVIVVNRTDDKEDEKELRQLLQRENEKAQILFEIPEDFDFASFAALVAGIKTQGHLCTCGCGHDGHDHHCHEHEEVPFQTLTIRVDACRTEAEWEETLKRSLEAEPNILRVKGIVKVPSGYATVQYSGHHIDISGTVEADTVMTFIGTSLSEEDLRPLWSY
;
A
#
# COMPACT_ATOMS: atom_id res chain seq x y z
N PHE A 1 -14.54 -1.35 -3.29
CA PHE A 1 -13.37 -2.20 -3.58
C PHE A 1 -12.72 -2.77 -2.32
N PHE A 2 -12.18 -1.93 -1.38
CA PHE A 2 -11.52 -2.44 -0.17
C PHE A 2 -12.46 -3.24 0.74
N VAL A 3 -13.67 -2.72 0.99
CA VAL A 3 -14.69 -3.39 1.80
C VAL A 3 -15.14 -4.71 1.16
N ASP A 4 -15.24 -4.75 -0.17
CA ASP A 4 -15.62 -5.97 -0.89
C ASP A 4 -14.52 -7.03 -0.78
N GLN A 5 -13.23 -6.63 -0.81
CA GLN A 5 -12.12 -7.54 -0.55
C GLN A 5 -12.16 -8.11 0.87
N LEU A 6 -12.53 -7.30 1.88
CA LEU A 6 -12.70 -7.77 3.25
C LEU A 6 -13.84 -8.77 3.35
N ARG A 7 -14.97 -8.53 2.68
CA ARG A 7 -16.16 -9.41 2.71
C ARG A 7 -15.94 -10.74 2.02
N GLU A 8 -15.13 -10.76 0.98
CA GLU A 8 -14.83 -11.99 0.21
C GLU A 8 -13.55 -12.69 0.71
N GLY A 9 -12.76 -12.03 1.54
CA GLY A 9 -11.51 -12.57 2.08
C GLY A 9 -11.76 -13.74 3.01
N GLN A 10 -11.07 -14.87 2.79
CA GLN A 10 -11.15 -16.03 3.69
C GLN A 10 -10.13 -15.93 4.82
N VAL A 11 -9.02 -15.26 4.56
CA VAL A 11 -7.98 -14.94 5.54
C VAL A 11 -7.66 -13.46 5.43
N ILE A 12 -7.72 -12.76 6.56
CA ILE A 12 -7.34 -11.35 6.68
C ILE A 12 -6.12 -11.27 7.57
N VAL A 13 -5.01 -10.82 7.02
CA VAL A 13 -3.77 -10.60 7.79
C VAL A 13 -3.67 -9.12 8.08
N VAL A 14 -3.61 -8.77 9.34
CA VAL A 14 -3.41 -7.41 9.84
C VAL A 14 -1.98 -7.30 10.35
N ASN A 15 -1.24 -6.32 9.87
CA ASN A 15 0.12 -6.05 10.31
C ASN A 15 0.25 -4.60 10.80
N ARG A 16 1.30 -4.32 11.56
CA ARG A 16 1.61 -2.99 12.11
C ARG A 16 0.54 -2.46 13.07
N THR A 17 0.05 -3.34 13.92
CA THR A 17 -0.80 -2.95 15.06
C THR A 17 0.11 -2.85 16.29
N ASP A 18 0.39 -1.64 16.73
CA ASP A 18 1.32 -1.38 17.83
C ASP A 18 0.64 -1.49 19.21
N ASP A 19 -0.68 -1.48 19.26
CA ASP A 19 -1.47 -1.52 20.49
C ASP A 19 -2.48 -2.69 20.49
N LYS A 20 -2.51 -3.44 21.61
CA LYS A 20 -3.46 -4.54 21.81
C LYS A 20 -4.93 -4.09 21.93
N GLU A 21 -5.15 -2.84 22.30
CA GLU A 21 -6.50 -2.27 22.38
C GLU A 21 -7.04 -2.00 20.98
N ASP A 22 -6.21 -1.45 20.10
CA ASP A 22 -6.50 -1.25 18.68
C ASP A 22 -6.75 -2.58 17.96
N GLU A 23 -5.97 -3.63 18.29
CA GLU A 23 -6.20 -4.97 17.75
C GLU A 23 -7.60 -5.50 18.06
N LYS A 24 -8.07 -5.30 19.29
CA LYS A 24 -9.38 -5.77 19.72
C LYS A 24 -10.52 -5.07 18.99
N GLU A 25 -10.42 -3.75 18.85
CA GLU A 25 -11.42 -2.96 18.12
C GLU A 25 -11.42 -3.31 16.64
N LEU A 26 -10.23 -3.40 16.03
CA LEU A 26 -10.08 -3.76 14.63
C LEU A 26 -10.58 -5.19 14.37
N ARG A 27 -10.31 -6.15 15.26
CA ARG A 27 -10.84 -7.51 15.17
C ARG A 27 -12.37 -7.51 15.16
N GLN A 28 -13.00 -6.75 16.04
CA GLN A 28 -14.46 -6.65 16.09
C GLN A 28 -15.04 -6.03 14.82
N LEU A 29 -14.38 -5.02 14.29
CA LEU A 29 -14.77 -4.38 13.03
C LEU A 29 -14.66 -5.36 11.84
N LEU A 30 -13.53 -6.05 11.71
CA LEU A 30 -13.30 -7.02 10.65
C LEU A 30 -14.25 -8.21 10.74
N GLN A 31 -14.51 -8.72 11.94
CA GLN A 31 -15.48 -9.80 12.16
C GLN A 31 -16.92 -9.40 11.84
N ARG A 32 -17.28 -8.14 12.03
CA ARG A 32 -18.60 -7.62 11.65
C ARG A 32 -18.76 -7.52 10.12
N GLU A 33 -17.68 -7.19 9.40
CA GLU A 33 -17.70 -7.15 7.93
C GLU A 33 -17.62 -8.55 7.31
N ASN A 34 -16.91 -9.48 7.97
CA ASN A 34 -16.77 -10.86 7.51
C ASN A 34 -16.61 -11.84 8.69
N GLU A 35 -17.72 -12.40 9.12
CA GLU A 35 -17.76 -13.38 10.23
C GLU A 35 -17.02 -14.69 9.94
N LYS A 36 -16.82 -15.01 8.65
CA LYS A 36 -16.21 -16.28 8.22
C LYS A 36 -14.71 -16.18 8.04
N ALA A 37 -14.15 -14.98 7.97
CA ALA A 37 -12.74 -14.78 7.75
C ALA A 37 -11.91 -15.19 8.97
N GLN A 38 -10.80 -15.88 8.70
CA GLN A 38 -9.76 -16.06 9.72
C GLN A 38 -8.94 -14.76 9.80
N ILE A 39 -8.94 -14.11 10.97
CA ILE A 39 -8.21 -12.86 11.19
C ILE A 39 -6.94 -13.16 11.98
N LEU A 40 -5.80 -12.86 11.37
CA LEU A 40 -4.46 -13.02 11.94
C LEU A 40 -3.86 -11.64 12.21
N PHE A 41 -3.46 -11.40 13.46
CA PHE A 41 -2.64 -10.25 13.86
C PHE A 41 -1.23 -10.77 14.10
N GLU A 42 -0.26 -10.16 13.45
CA GLU A 42 1.12 -10.58 13.39
C GLU A 42 1.31 -11.98 12.77
N ILE A 43 2.35 -12.13 12.00
CA ILE A 43 2.80 -13.43 11.52
C ILE A 43 3.87 -13.88 12.51
N PRO A 44 3.67 -14.96 13.29
CA PRO A 44 4.67 -15.45 14.21
C PRO A 44 6.00 -15.71 13.51
N GLU A 45 7.13 -15.55 14.21
CA GLU A 45 8.47 -15.80 13.63
C GLU A 45 8.63 -17.24 13.14
N ASP A 46 7.93 -18.19 13.78
CA ASP A 46 7.87 -19.60 13.43
C ASP A 46 6.72 -19.95 12.48
N PHE A 47 6.16 -18.98 11.79
CA PHE A 47 5.02 -19.17 10.91
C PHE A 47 5.35 -20.14 9.77
N ASP A 48 4.63 -21.24 9.73
CA ASP A 48 4.78 -22.24 8.67
C ASP A 48 4.07 -21.81 7.37
N PHE A 49 4.83 -21.15 6.50
CA PHE A 49 4.34 -20.74 5.18
C PHE A 49 3.86 -21.90 4.32
N ALA A 50 4.39 -23.12 4.51
CA ALA A 50 3.96 -24.29 3.75
C ALA A 50 2.55 -24.71 4.17
N SER A 51 2.27 -24.77 5.47
CA SER A 51 0.93 -24.99 6.01
C SER A 51 -0.05 -23.89 5.63
N PHE A 52 0.39 -22.63 5.64
CA PHE A 52 -0.43 -21.50 5.18
C PHE A 52 -0.74 -21.60 3.68
N ALA A 53 0.25 -21.89 2.85
CA ALA A 53 0.04 -22.10 1.42
C ALA A 53 -0.90 -23.28 1.13
N ALA A 54 -0.80 -24.37 1.90
CA ALA A 54 -1.72 -25.50 1.81
C ALA A 54 -3.14 -25.11 2.24
N LEU A 55 -3.29 -24.30 3.29
CA LEU A 55 -4.57 -23.75 3.72
C LEU A 55 -5.18 -22.91 2.61
N VAL A 56 -4.43 -21.96 2.05
CA VAL A 56 -4.87 -21.08 0.95
C VAL A 56 -5.19 -21.90 -0.31
N ALA A 57 -4.39 -22.92 -0.65
CA ALA A 57 -4.65 -23.79 -1.79
C ALA A 57 -5.86 -24.72 -1.56
N GLY A 58 -6.11 -25.13 -0.32
CA GLY A 58 -7.27 -25.95 0.06
C GLY A 58 -8.59 -25.15 0.16
N ILE A 59 -8.48 -23.84 0.22
CA ILE A 59 -9.61 -22.92 0.13
C ILE A 59 -10.16 -23.04 -1.30
N LYS A 60 -11.20 -23.83 -1.49
CA LYS A 60 -11.96 -23.80 -2.73
C LYS A 60 -12.48 -22.38 -2.90
N THR A 61 -11.85 -21.63 -3.78
CA THR A 61 -12.39 -20.39 -4.28
C THR A 61 -13.75 -20.73 -4.89
N GLN A 62 -14.82 -20.60 -4.13
CA GLN A 62 -16.13 -20.33 -4.73
C GLN A 62 -16.04 -18.88 -5.24
N GLY A 63 -15.03 -18.65 -6.07
CA GLY A 63 -14.92 -17.43 -6.81
C GLY A 63 -16.00 -17.45 -7.85
N HIS A 64 -16.96 -16.59 -7.73
CA HIS A 64 -17.44 -15.93 -8.92
C HIS A 64 -16.21 -15.26 -9.55
N LEU A 65 -15.45 -16.04 -10.30
CA LEU A 65 -14.69 -15.49 -11.40
C LEU A 65 -15.74 -14.78 -12.25
N CYS A 66 -15.85 -13.48 -12.05
CA CYS A 66 -16.48 -12.63 -13.05
C CYS A 66 -15.54 -12.69 -14.25
N THR A 67 -15.63 -13.79 -14.99
CA THR A 67 -15.21 -13.83 -16.37
C THR A 67 -16.21 -12.97 -17.07
N CYS A 68 -15.96 -11.66 -17.13
CA CYS A 68 -16.61 -10.76 -18.08
C CYS A 68 -16.17 -11.16 -19.49
N GLY A 69 -16.47 -12.40 -19.88
CA GLY A 69 -16.66 -12.80 -21.24
C GLY A 69 -18.03 -12.25 -21.64
N CYS A 70 -18.08 -10.99 -22.05
CA CYS A 70 -19.24 -10.38 -22.66
C CYS A 70 -19.51 -11.07 -24.00
N GLY A 71 -20.06 -12.28 -23.95
CA GLY A 71 -20.68 -13.00 -25.06
C GLY A 71 -22.17 -12.89 -24.89
N HIS A 72 -22.75 -12.02 -25.69
CA HIS A 72 -24.16 -11.90 -26.12
C HIS A 72 -25.18 -12.78 -25.40
N ASP A 73 -26.09 -12.14 -24.61
CA ASP A 73 -27.51 -12.09 -24.83
C ASP A 73 -28.21 -11.25 -23.75
N GLY A 74 -28.63 -10.10 -24.13
CA GLY A 74 -29.85 -9.40 -23.72
C GLY A 74 -30.30 -9.40 -22.25
N HIS A 75 -29.49 -8.99 -21.29
CA HIS A 75 -30.00 -8.49 -20.01
C HIS A 75 -29.23 -7.23 -19.62
N ASP A 76 -29.98 -6.15 -19.41
CA ASP A 76 -29.51 -4.88 -18.86
C ASP A 76 -28.88 -5.10 -17.48
N HIS A 77 -27.60 -5.44 -17.44
CA HIS A 77 -26.81 -5.30 -16.24
C HIS A 77 -26.34 -3.84 -16.19
N HIS A 78 -27.00 -3.05 -15.35
CA HIS A 78 -26.42 -1.82 -14.86
C HIS A 78 -25.07 -2.15 -14.25
N CYS A 79 -24.00 -2.03 -15.03
CA CYS A 79 -22.67 -1.87 -14.49
C CYS A 79 -22.75 -0.61 -13.64
N HIS A 80 -22.74 -0.78 -12.33
CA HIS A 80 -22.50 0.34 -11.44
C HIS A 80 -21.18 0.94 -11.88
N GLU A 81 -21.23 2.16 -12.39
CA GLU A 81 -20.04 3.00 -12.56
C GLU A 81 -19.44 3.17 -11.18
N HIS A 82 -18.51 2.28 -10.83
CA HIS A 82 -17.59 2.56 -9.75
C HIS A 82 -16.78 3.75 -10.26
N GLU A 83 -16.94 4.90 -9.65
CA GLU A 83 -16.02 6.00 -9.82
C GLU A 83 -14.64 5.46 -9.39
N GLU A 84 -13.88 4.96 -10.35
CA GLU A 84 -12.48 4.62 -10.14
C GLU A 84 -11.78 5.91 -9.80
N VAL A 85 -11.41 6.09 -8.54
CA VAL A 85 -10.52 7.18 -8.15
C VAL A 85 -9.20 6.91 -8.86
N PRO A 86 -8.83 7.71 -9.88
CA PRO A 86 -7.68 7.40 -10.71
C PRO A 86 -6.42 7.61 -9.88
N PHE A 87 -5.76 6.52 -9.52
CA PHE A 87 -4.44 6.59 -8.93
C PHE A 87 -3.44 7.08 -9.98
N GLN A 88 -2.63 8.02 -9.57
CA GLN A 88 -1.53 8.55 -10.36
C GLN A 88 -0.20 8.10 -9.77
N THR A 89 0.76 7.89 -10.64
CA THR A 89 2.13 7.59 -10.26
C THR A 89 3.04 8.65 -10.85
N LEU A 90 3.81 9.33 -10.00
CA LEU A 90 4.82 10.29 -10.39
C LEU A 90 6.20 9.77 -9.99
N THR A 91 7.14 9.76 -10.93
CA THR A 91 8.52 9.34 -10.68
C THR A 91 9.47 10.50 -10.92
N ILE A 92 10.32 10.80 -9.93
CA ILE A 92 11.29 11.88 -9.95
C ILE A 92 12.69 11.29 -9.77
N ARG A 93 13.63 11.62 -10.65
CA ARG A 93 15.05 11.31 -10.47
C ARG A 93 15.65 12.30 -9.49
N VAL A 94 16.45 11.79 -8.54
CA VAL A 94 17.00 12.55 -7.42
C VAL A 94 18.52 12.51 -7.47
N ASP A 95 19.17 13.62 -7.79
CA ASP A 95 20.64 13.70 -7.86
C ASP A 95 21.27 14.32 -6.60
N ALA A 96 20.47 15.00 -5.77
CA ALA A 96 20.92 15.62 -4.52
C ALA A 96 21.45 14.58 -3.51
N CYS A 97 22.43 15.02 -2.70
CA CYS A 97 22.93 14.26 -1.57
C CYS A 97 22.60 15.05 -0.28
N ARG A 98 21.81 14.44 0.60
CA ARG A 98 21.38 15.05 1.87
C ARG A 98 21.47 14.00 2.97
N THR A 99 21.47 14.43 4.23
CA THR A 99 21.34 13.53 5.38
C THR A 99 19.97 12.87 5.44
N GLU A 100 19.86 11.76 6.15
CA GLU A 100 18.57 11.07 6.36
C GLU A 100 17.51 12.00 6.97
N ALA A 101 17.92 12.84 7.94
CA ALA A 101 17.04 13.82 8.56
C ALA A 101 16.51 14.88 7.56
N GLU A 102 17.37 15.35 6.66
CA GLU A 102 16.97 16.30 5.61
C GLU A 102 16.04 15.66 4.58
N TRP A 103 16.23 14.36 4.28
CA TRP A 103 15.32 13.62 3.43
C TRP A 103 13.96 13.37 4.08
N GLU A 104 13.95 13.08 5.39
CA GLU A 104 12.71 12.97 6.16
C GLU A 104 11.92 14.29 6.14
N GLU A 105 12.60 15.41 6.34
CA GLU A 105 12.00 16.74 6.26
C GLU A 105 11.48 17.08 4.85
N THR A 106 12.24 16.69 3.82
CA THR A 106 11.80 16.84 2.42
C THR A 106 10.54 16.04 2.15
N LEU A 107 10.45 14.82 2.67
CA LEU A 107 9.26 13.98 2.54
C LEU A 107 8.06 14.58 3.28
N LYS A 108 8.24 15.06 4.52
CA LYS A 108 7.18 15.74 5.28
C LYS A 108 6.62 16.96 4.53
N ARG A 109 7.49 17.79 3.97
CA ARG A 109 7.09 18.92 3.14
C ARG A 109 6.34 18.50 1.87
N SER A 110 6.72 17.37 1.28
CA SER A 110 6.00 16.81 0.13
C SER A 110 4.59 16.36 0.51
N LEU A 111 4.41 15.77 1.69
CA LEU A 111 3.12 15.33 2.21
C LEU A 111 2.23 16.53 2.60
N GLU A 112 2.83 17.63 3.03
CA GLU A 112 2.10 18.89 3.30
C GLU A 112 1.66 19.57 2.00
N ALA A 113 2.52 19.58 0.98
CA ALA A 113 2.21 20.17 -0.33
C ALA A 113 1.17 19.34 -1.10
N GLU A 114 1.24 18.03 -0.99
CA GLU A 114 0.37 17.06 -1.68
C GLU A 114 -0.28 16.09 -0.69
N PRO A 115 -1.37 16.49 -0.01
CA PRO A 115 -2.05 15.63 0.97
C PRO A 115 -2.64 14.33 0.40
N ASN A 116 -2.76 14.26 -0.91
CA ASN A 116 -3.30 13.10 -1.63
C ASN A 116 -2.24 12.02 -1.91
N ILE A 117 -1.00 12.19 -1.43
CA ILE A 117 0.02 11.13 -1.49
C ILE A 117 -0.38 10.00 -0.54
N LEU A 118 -0.53 8.80 -1.10
CA LEU A 118 -0.87 7.59 -0.37
C LEU A 118 0.37 6.75 -0.06
N ARG A 119 1.35 6.76 -0.96
CA ARG A 119 2.58 6.00 -0.82
C ARG A 119 3.74 6.71 -1.50
N VAL A 120 4.92 6.62 -0.88
CA VAL A 120 6.19 7.03 -1.50
C VAL A 120 7.19 5.88 -1.33
N LYS A 121 7.95 5.61 -2.37
CA LYS A 121 9.08 4.69 -2.30
C LYS A 121 10.18 5.14 -3.25
N GLY A 122 11.43 5.05 -2.79
CA GLY A 122 12.56 5.33 -3.65
C GLY A 122 13.88 5.22 -2.94
N ILE A 123 14.92 5.62 -3.64
CA ILE A 123 16.30 5.60 -3.18
C ILE A 123 16.91 6.99 -3.34
N VAL A 124 17.63 7.44 -2.34
CA VAL A 124 18.30 8.74 -2.30
C VAL A 124 19.78 8.59 -1.94
N LYS A 125 20.59 9.58 -2.28
CA LYS A 125 21.97 9.68 -1.81
C LYS A 125 22.01 10.27 -0.41
N VAL A 126 22.81 9.63 0.45
CA VAL A 126 23.18 10.13 1.77
C VAL A 126 24.71 10.19 1.89
N PRO A 127 25.29 10.97 2.84
CA PRO A 127 26.75 11.04 3.00
C PRO A 127 27.44 9.69 3.24
N SER A 128 26.73 8.72 3.79
CA SER A 128 27.20 7.34 4.02
C SER A 128 27.03 6.39 2.83
N GLY A 129 26.40 6.83 1.72
CA GLY A 129 26.09 6.00 0.56
C GLY A 129 24.69 6.23 0.01
N TYR A 130 23.81 5.26 0.15
CA TYR A 130 22.42 5.34 -0.32
C TYR A 130 21.45 4.91 0.78
N ALA A 131 20.25 5.46 0.75
CA ALA A 131 19.17 5.08 1.65
C ALA A 131 17.86 4.88 0.87
N THR A 132 17.10 3.88 1.28
CA THR A 132 15.72 3.70 0.87
C THR A 132 14.84 4.65 1.67
N VAL A 133 13.94 5.36 1.02
CA VAL A 133 12.91 6.19 1.62
C VAL A 133 11.56 5.56 1.32
N GLN A 134 10.75 5.34 2.34
CA GLN A 134 9.40 4.78 2.21
C GLN A 134 8.40 5.56 3.05
N TYR A 135 7.20 5.72 2.52
CA TYR A 135 6.04 6.25 3.24
C TYR A 135 4.81 5.44 2.89
N SER A 136 4.07 4.99 3.87
CA SER A 136 2.74 4.42 3.71
C SER A 136 2.00 4.41 5.07
N GLY A 137 0.69 4.67 5.06
CA GLY A 137 -0.13 4.61 6.27
C GLY A 137 0.36 5.53 7.40
N HIS A 138 0.82 6.74 7.06
CA HIS A 138 1.39 7.73 8.00
C HIS A 138 2.74 7.34 8.62
N HIS A 139 3.34 6.24 8.20
CA HIS A 139 4.66 5.82 8.65
C HIS A 139 5.75 6.19 7.63
N ILE A 140 6.83 6.82 8.11
CA ILE A 140 8.04 7.12 7.34
C ILE A 140 9.14 6.17 7.79
N ASP A 141 9.80 5.51 6.84
CA ASP A 141 10.99 4.70 7.07
C ASP A 141 12.11 5.15 6.15
N ILE A 142 13.30 5.36 6.71
CA ILE A 142 14.52 5.67 5.97
C ILE A 142 15.62 4.74 6.48
N SER A 143 16.14 3.91 5.59
CA SER A 143 17.11 2.88 5.95
C SER A 143 18.19 2.73 4.89
N GLY A 144 19.43 2.44 5.31
CA GLY A 144 20.56 2.28 4.41
C GLY A 144 20.36 1.16 3.40
N THR A 145 20.84 1.36 2.15
CA THR A 145 20.76 0.36 1.06
C THR A 145 22.05 0.36 0.24
N VAL A 146 22.28 -0.75 -0.46
CA VAL A 146 23.35 -0.88 -1.47
C VAL A 146 22.89 -0.53 -2.89
N GLU A 147 21.57 -0.37 -3.10
CA GLU A 147 21.02 0.03 -4.38
C GLU A 147 21.32 1.51 -4.67
N ALA A 148 21.66 1.83 -5.91
CA ALA A 148 22.17 3.14 -6.31
C ALA A 148 21.30 3.89 -7.35
N ASP A 149 20.16 3.34 -7.76
CA ASP A 149 19.26 4.04 -8.68
C ASP A 149 18.39 5.04 -7.94
N THR A 150 18.85 6.29 -7.91
CA THR A 150 18.25 7.37 -7.12
C THR A 150 16.98 7.92 -7.78
N VAL A 151 15.88 7.25 -7.54
CA VAL A 151 14.55 7.58 -8.07
C VAL A 151 13.55 7.58 -6.92
N MET A 152 12.66 8.55 -6.89
CA MET A 152 11.52 8.61 -5.96
C MET A 152 10.22 8.43 -6.73
N THR A 153 9.38 7.52 -6.27
CA THR A 153 8.06 7.24 -6.85
C THR A 153 6.98 7.59 -5.85
N PHE A 154 6.06 8.44 -6.25
CA PHE A 154 4.89 8.89 -5.50
C PHE A 154 3.64 8.24 -6.10
N ILE A 155 2.78 7.71 -5.26
CA ILE A 155 1.48 7.16 -5.64
C ILE A 155 0.42 7.89 -4.84
N GLY A 156 -0.59 8.39 -5.52
CA GLY A 156 -1.67 9.14 -4.89
C GLY A 156 -2.78 9.47 -5.89
N THR A 157 -3.61 10.43 -5.52
CA THR A 157 -4.67 10.94 -6.38
C THR A 157 -4.40 12.42 -6.65
N SER A 158 -4.53 12.84 -7.92
CA SER A 158 -4.34 14.27 -8.32
C SER A 158 -2.97 14.84 -7.94
N LEU A 159 -1.87 14.10 -8.18
CA LEU A 159 -0.52 14.54 -7.87
C LEU A 159 -0.04 15.63 -8.84
N SER A 160 0.57 16.70 -8.29
CA SER A 160 1.19 17.79 -9.05
C SER A 160 2.70 17.58 -9.15
N GLU A 161 3.20 17.40 -10.36
CA GLU A 161 4.65 17.32 -10.60
C GLU A 161 5.32 18.69 -10.33
N GLU A 162 4.62 19.80 -10.58
CA GLU A 162 5.13 21.15 -10.40
C GLU A 162 5.42 21.46 -8.91
N ASP A 163 4.63 20.88 -8.00
CA ASP A 163 4.79 21.08 -6.56
C ASP A 163 5.83 20.12 -5.96
N LEU A 164 5.91 18.90 -6.44
CA LEU A 164 6.82 17.88 -5.91
C LEU A 164 8.23 17.98 -6.48
N ARG A 165 8.41 18.18 -7.78
CA ARG A 165 9.71 18.18 -8.44
C ARG A 165 10.72 19.16 -7.81
N PRO A 166 10.36 20.42 -7.46
CA PRO A 166 11.32 21.35 -6.84
C PRO A 166 11.86 20.91 -5.50
N LEU A 167 11.11 20.11 -4.74
CA LEU A 167 11.53 19.62 -3.43
C LEU A 167 12.62 18.54 -3.53
N TRP A 168 12.67 17.80 -4.65
CA TRP A 168 13.52 16.64 -4.84
C TRP A 168 14.66 16.85 -5.85
N SER A 169 14.69 17.96 -6.57
CA SER A 169 15.64 18.19 -7.68
C SER A 169 16.90 18.99 -7.29
N TYR A 170 17.08 19.40 -6.00
CA TYR A 170 18.22 20.21 -5.56
C TYR A 170 18.97 19.55 -4.42
#